data_7855549107731a918b42512c7eedf0fd
#
_entry.id   7855549107731a918b42512c7eedf0fd
#
_cell.length_a   1.000
_cell.length_b   1.000
_cell.length_c   1.000
_cell.angle_alpha   90.00
_cell.angle_beta   90.00
_cell.angle_gamma   90.00
#
_symmetry.space_group_name_H-M   'P 1'
#
loop_
_entity.id
_entity.type
_entity.pdbx_description
1 polymer ?
#
loop_
_entity_poly.entity_id
_entity_poly.type
_entity_poly.pdbx_seq_one_letter_code
_entity_poly.pdbx_strand_id
1 'polypeptide(L)'
;MLLSIVLAVAVFFGVASYVSGVNSQVGPITTIYQATEDLSAFSELTADRVEAVEVPVRWVDEASRLTVQDIEGRTIAVPLSAGSRITMDVLVPPSDLNPNEREVAINVDAVTGIAGRVRPGDRVDVYAVFADTPGLANQSRILVRNVRVVSVGGTQQVQERQTGELQDVVPVTLALVPGDALSVTYASTFAAEVRLIGLPAGTTQDREGEINQFDAEQLGGEAIREEGMRVP
;
A
#
# COMPACT_ATOMS: atom_id res chain seq x y z
N MET A 1 -11.05 34.59 67.58
CA MET A 1 -10.47 33.29 67.12
C MET A 1 -11.46 32.43 66.35
N LEU A 2 -12.68 32.15 66.84
CA LEU A 2 -13.66 31.34 66.10
C LEU A 2 -14.03 31.91 64.74
N LEU A 3 -14.25 33.20 64.61
CA LEU A 3 -14.59 33.86 63.35
C LEU A 3 -13.47 33.76 62.32
N SER A 4 -12.20 33.83 62.71
CA SER A 4 -11.06 33.69 61.83
C SER A 4 -10.92 32.27 61.28
N ILE A 5 -11.27 31.27 62.08
CA ILE A 5 -11.24 29.85 61.66
C ILE A 5 -12.37 29.58 60.63
N VAL A 6 -13.58 30.11 60.89
CA VAL A 6 -14.69 29.97 59.96
C VAL A 6 -14.39 30.63 58.61
N LEU A 7 -13.79 31.83 58.64
CA LEU A 7 -13.39 32.54 57.42
C LEU A 7 -12.32 31.77 56.64
N ALA A 8 -11.31 31.20 57.32
CA ALA A 8 -10.27 30.41 56.70
C ALA A 8 -10.83 29.13 56.02
N VAL A 9 -11.77 28.45 56.67
CA VAL A 9 -12.46 27.29 56.14
C VAL A 9 -13.32 27.66 54.92
N ALA A 10 -14.04 28.76 55.00
CA ALA A 10 -14.84 29.23 53.85
C ALA A 10 -13.99 29.57 52.62
N VAL A 11 -12.86 30.27 52.85
CA VAL A 11 -11.90 30.57 51.77
C VAL A 11 -11.29 29.29 51.19
N PHE A 12 -10.90 28.34 52.07
CA PHE A 12 -10.35 27.05 51.61
C PHE A 12 -11.33 26.30 50.75
N PHE A 13 -12.59 26.17 51.15
CA PHE A 13 -13.63 25.52 50.35
C PHE A 13 -13.93 26.28 49.06
N GLY A 14 -13.92 27.61 49.09
CA GLY A 14 -14.08 28.43 47.89
C GLY A 14 -12.96 28.20 46.87
N VAL A 15 -11.72 28.22 47.33
CA VAL A 15 -10.56 27.93 46.44
C VAL A 15 -10.57 26.49 45.94
N ALA A 16 -10.84 25.52 46.82
CA ALA A 16 -10.93 24.13 46.44
C ALA A 16 -12.01 23.88 45.39
N SER A 17 -13.19 24.46 45.56
CA SER A 17 -14.30 24.41 44.59
C SER A 17 -13.94 25.08 43.27
N TYR A 18 -13.27 26.23 43.31
CA TYR A 18 -12.81 26.92 42.10
C TYR A 18 -11.78 26.09 41.33
N VAL A 19 -10.78 25.53 42.01
CA VAL A 19 -9.75 24.66 41.39
C VAL A 19 -10.39 23.40 40.79
N SER A 20 -11.32 22.78 41.52
CA SER A 20 -12.06 21.60 41.01
C SER A 20 -12.92 21.96 39.79
N GLY A 21 -13.53 23.15 39.77
CA GLY A 21 -14.28 23.66 38.63
C GLY A 21 -13.41 23.91 37.40
N VAL A 22 -12.21 24.45 37.59
CA VAL A 22 -11.26 24.68 36.50
C VAL A 22 -10.75 23.34 35.94
N ASN A 23 -10.40 22.37 36.78
CA ASN A 23 -9.97 21.05 36.37
C ASN A 23 -11.07 20.29 35.61
N SER A 24 -12.32 20.41 36.03
CA SER A 24 -13.45 19.77 35.33
C SER A 24 -13.74 20.40 33.95
N GLN A 25 -13.38 21.67 33.73
CA GLN A 25 -13.51 22.34 32.45
C GLN A 25 -12.45 21.92 31.43
N VAL A 26 -11.28 21.45 31.89
CA VAL A 26 -10.23 20.99 31.01
C VAL A 26 -10.61 19.63 30.40
N GLY A 27 -11.33 18.78 31.14
CA GLY A 27 -11.73 17.42 30.71
C GLY A 27 -10.57 16.43 30.77
N PRO A 28 -10.76 15.22 30.28
CA PRO A 28 -9.71 14.23 30.23
C PRO A 28 -8.56 14.71 29.32
N ILE A 29 -7.33 14.38 29.72
CA ILE A 29 -6.12 14.66 28.97
C ILE A 29 -5.69 13.44 28.16
N THR A 30 -5.01 13.67 27.05
CA THR A 30 -4.40 12.64 26.19
C THR A 30 -3.04 13.12 25.75
N THR A 31 -2.19 12.18 25.36
CA THR A 31 -0.86 12.46 24.83
C THR A 31 -0.94 12.61 23.32
N ILE A 32 -0.30 13.65 22.80
CA ILE A 32 0.01 13.82 21.37
C ILE A 32 1.52 13.90 21.20
N TYR A 33 1.98 13.73 19.97
CA TYR A 33 3.40 13.82 19.65
C TYR A 33 3.66 15.03 18.75
N GLN A 34 4.76 15.72 19.01
CA GLN A 34 5.22 16.87 18.24
C GLN A 34 6.68 16.65 17.81
N ALA A 35 7.06 17.24 16.67
CA ALA A 35 8.43 17.24 16.21
C ALA A 35 9.28 18.18 17.09
N THR A 36 10.45 17.72 17.56
CA THR A 36 11.38 18.54 18.37
C THR A 36 12.21 19.49 17.51
N GLU A 37 12.39 19.17 16.23
CA GLU A 37 13.18 19.89 15.25
C GLU A 37 12.49 19.93 13.89
N ASP A 38 13.04 20.69 12.93
CA ASP A 38 12.57 20.68 11.56
C ASP A 38 12.91 19.31 10.90
N LEU A 39 11.91 18.62 10.42
CA LEU A 39 12.03 17.30 9.80
C LEU A 39 11.79 17.40 8.29
N SER A 40 12.70 16.84 7.51
CA SER A 40 12.54 16.76 6.05
C SER A 40 11.60 15.61 5.66
N ALA A 41 10.89 15.76 4.53
CA ALA A 41 10.11 14.65 3.97
C ALA A 41 10.99 13.40 3.78
N PHE A 42 10.41 12.24 4.01
CA PHE A 42 11.04 10.92 3.94
C PHE A 42 12.14 10.67 4.97
N SER A 43 12.23 11.49 6.03
CA SER A 43 13.08 11.19 7.17
C SER A 43 12.39 10.25 8.15
N GLU A 44 13.18 9.41 8.81
CA GLU A 44 12.71 8.48 9.83
C GLU A 44 12.45 9.21 11.15
N LEU A 45 11.36 8.86 11.82
CA LEU A 45 11.02 9.33 13.16
C LEU A 45 11.68 8.44 14.21
N THR A 46 12.59 9.03 14.96
CA THR A 46 13.26 8.40 16.09
C THR A 46 12.77 9.03 17.39
N ALA A 47 12.93 8.34 18.51
CA ALA A 47 12.43 8.79 19.83
C ALA A 47 12.99 10.14 20.27
N ASP A 48 14.18 10.52 19.83
CA ASP A 48 14.84 11.79 20.13
C ASP A 48 14.30 12.97 19.30
N ARG A 49 13.57 12.69 18.21
CA ARG A 49 12.98 13.67 17.31
C ARG A 49 11.53 13.99 17.61
N VAL A 50 10.95 13.29 18.58
CA VAL A 50 9.55 13.46 18.95
C VAL A 50 9.43 13.77 20.44
N GLU A 51 8.50 14.67 20.78
CA GLU A 51 8.17 15.03 22.15
C GLU A 51 6.71 14.68 22.42
N ALA A 52 6.48 14.04 23.56
CA ALA A 52 5.13 13.74 24.05
C ALA A 52 4.57 14.93 24.82
N VAL A 53 3.43 15.46 24.38
CA VAL A 53 2.75 16.62 24.99
C VAL A 53 1.36 16.22 25.44
N GLU A 54 1.02 16.52 26.69
CA GLU A 54 -0.31 16.31 27.23
C GLU A 54 -1.26 17.45 26.87
N VAL A 55 -2.39 17.12 26.28
CA VAL A 55 -3.41 18.08 25.86
C VAL A 55 -4.82 17.58 26.20
N PRO A 56 -5.80 18.47 26.39
CA PRO A 56 -7.19 18.07 26.58
C PRO A 56 -7.72 17.31 25.36
N VAL A 57 -8.40 16.20 25.59
CA VAL A 57 -8.96 15.33 24.52
C VAL A 57 -9.84 16.10 23.53
N ARG A 58 -10.56 17.11 24.01
CA ARG A 58 -11.43 17.95 23.17
C ARG A 58 -10.70 18.78 22.11
N TRP A 59 -9.36 18.90 22.21
CA TRP A 59 -8.51 19.64 21.26
C TRP A 59 -7.79 18.71 20.28
N VAL A 60 -8.06 17.40 20.38
CA VAL A 60 -7.34 16.37 19.61
C VAL A 60 -8.32 15.65 18.70
N ASP A 61 -8.04 15.69 17.42
CA ASP A 61 -8.70 14.86 16.42
C ASP A 61 -8.24 13.41 16.52
N GLU A 62 -8.94 12.52 15.84
CA GLU A 62 -8.63 11.08 15.87
C GLU A 62 -7.29 10.78 15.20
N ALA A 63 -6.93 11.52 14.14
CA ALA A 63 -5.66 11.36 13.43
C ALA A 63 -4.43 11.66 14.27
N SER A 64 -4.59 12.46 15.33
CA SER A 64 -3.52 12.84 16.29
C SER A 64 -3.40 11.88 17.48
N ARG A 65 -4.27 10.88 17.62
CA ARG A 65 -4.24 9.89 18.70
C ARG A 65 -3.33 8.74 18.35
N LEU A 66 -2.04 9.01 18.36
CA LEU A 66 -1.00 8.05 18.06
C LEU A 66 -0.41 7.46 19.34
N THR A 67 0.11 6.26 19.25
CA THR A 67 0.96 5.64 20.27
C THR A 67 2.43 5.74 19.84
N VAL A 68 3.36 5.48 20.76
CA VAL A 68 4.79 5.41 20.43
C VAL A 68 5.04 4.38 19.32
N GLN A 69 4.33 3.26 19.37
CA GLN A 69 4.45 2.17 18.37
C GLN A 69 3.97 2.58 16.97
N ASP A 70 3.04 3.55 16.89
CA ASP A 70 2.57 4.07 15.61
C ASP A 70 3.58 5.03 14.96
N ILE A 71 4.55 5.52 15.71
CA ILE A 71 5.48 6.59 15.31
C ILE A 71 6.91 6.06 15.14
N GLU A 72 7.38 5.23 16.07
CA GLU A 72 8.77 4.79 16.10
C GLU A 72 9.14 3.97 14.84
N GLY A 73 10.23 4.36 14.19
CA GLY A 73 10.68 3.76 12.95
C GLY A 73 9.83 4.08 11.72
N ARG A 74 8.83 4.99 11.86
CA ARG A 74 8.02 5.44 10.74
C ARG A 74 8.69 6.59 9.99
N THR A 75 8.35 6.72 8.76
CA THR A 75 8.83 7.79 7.88
C THR A 75 7.74 8.84 7.70
N ILE A 76 8.10 10.12 7.68
CA ILE A 76 7.16 11.21 7.39
C ILE A 76 7.04 11.42 5.88
N ALA A 77 5.81 11.67 5.42
CA ALA A 77 5.52 11.89 4.00
C ALA A 77 5.78 13.33 3.54
N VAL A 78 5.67 14.29 4.45
CA VAL A 78 5.77 15.73 4.18
C VAL A 78 6.73 16.39 5.17
N PRO A 79 7.39 17.51 4.82
CA PRO A 79 8.26 18.21 5.76
C PRO A 79 7.44 18.77 6.93
N LEU A 80 7.96 18.66 8.15
CA LEU A 80 7.39 19.19 9.37
C LEU A 80 8.35 20.19 10.03
N SER A 81 7.82 21.31 10.50
CA SER A 81 8.60 22.23 11.31
C SER A 81 8.61 21.81 12.78
N ALA A 82 9.64 22.24 13.52
CA ALA A 82 9.70 22.08 14.97
C ALA A 82 8.40 22.53 15.65
N GLY A 83 7.91 21.76 16.62
CA GLY A 83 6.63 21.99 17.30
C GLY A 83 5.38 21.56 16.52
N SER A 84 5.53 21.10 15.27
CA SER A 84 4.40 20.57 14.50
C SER A 84 3.90 19.27 15.10
N ARG A 85 2.55 19.12 15.13
CA ARG A 85 1.92 17.90 15.60
C ARG A 85 2.10 16.80 14.57
N ILE A 86 2.45 15.60 15.05
CA ILE A 86 2.53 14.40 14.23
C ILE A 86 1.14 13.75 14.22
N THR A 87 0.63 13.50 13.02
CA THR A 87 -0.68 12.90 12.77
C THR A 87 -0.54 11.71 11.83
N MET A 88 -1.52 10.82 11.80
CA MET A 88 -1.46 9.62 10.97
C MET A 88 -1.31 9.93 9.46
N ASP A 89 -1.89 11.02 9.00
CA ASP A 89 -1.87 11.45 7.58
C ASP A 89 -0.51 12.01 7.13
N VAL A 90 0.35 12.45 8.05
CA VAL A 90 1.72 12.87 7.71
C VAL A 90 2.72 11.71 7.75
N LEU A 91 2.31 10.54 8.21
CA LEU A 91 3.15 9.34 8.22
C LEU A 91 3.02 8.55 6.92
N VAL A 92 4.14 8.10 6.38
CA VAL A 92 4.13 7.13 5.29
C VAL A 92 3.46 5.85 5.79
N PRO A 93 2.46 5.31 5.10
CA PRO A 93 1.88 4.03 5.48
C PRO A 93 2.96 2.96 5.62
N PRO A 94 2.85 2.04 6.59
CA PRO A 94 3.80 0.94 6.70
C PRO A 94 3.78 0.14 5.40
N SER A 95 4.96 -0.24 4.94
CA SER A 95 5.06 -1.19 3.84
C SER A 95 4.72 -2.59 4.36
N ASP A 96 3.70 -3.22 3.77
CA ASP A 96 3.37 -4.62 4.08
C ASP A 96 4.31 -5.62 3.39
N LEU A 97 5.40 -5.12 2.79
CA LEU A 97 6.36 -5.96 2.08
C LEU A 97 7.24 -6.78 3.03
N ASN A 98 7.45 -8.04 2.68
CA ASN A 98 8.52 -8.80 3.27
C ASN A 98 9.90 -8.26 2.81
N PRO A 99 10.99 -8.47 3.56
CA PRO A 99 12.32 -7.91 3.23
C PRO A 99 12.82 -8.20 1.82
N ASN A 100 12.42 -9.34 1.24
CA ASN A 100 12.80 -9.77 -0.10
C ASN A 100 11.77 -9.40 -1.18
N GLU A 101 10.69 -8.74 -0.83
CA GLU A 101 9.65 -8.33 -1.79
C GLU A 101 9.92 -6.93 -2.35
N ARG A 102 9.37 -6.69 -3.53
CA ARG A 102 9.34 -5.40 -4.23
C ARG A 102 7.92 -5.14 -4.71
N GLU A 103 7.48 -3.91 -4.65
CA GLU A 103 6.23 -3.49 -5.25
C GLU A 103 6.41 -3.26 -6.75
N VAL A 104 5.58 -3.92 -7.53
CA VAL A 104 5.50 -3.71 -8.98
C VAL A 104 4.05 -3.41 -9.33
N ALA A 105 3.81 -2.23 -9.86
CA ALA A 105 2.50 -1.86 -10.39
C ALA A 105 2.40 -2.27 -11.86
N ILE A 106 1.32 -2.96 -12.21
CA ILE A 106 0.97 -3.31 -13.59
C ILE A 106 -0.43 -2.83 -13.91
N ASN A 107 -0.67 -2.50 -15.17
CA ASN A 107 -2.00 -2.22 -15.67
C ASN A 107 -2.63 -3.53 -16.16
N VAL A 108 -3.82 -3.81 -15.70
CA VAL A 108 -4.60 -4.98 -16.10
C VAL A 108 -5.87 -4.48 -16.78
N ASP A 109 -6.24 -5.10 -17.88
CA ASP A 109 -7.49 -4.78 -18.59
C ASP A 109 -8.70 -4.93 -17.65
N ALA A 110 -9.56 -3.91 -17.63
CA ALA A 110 -10.69 -3.85 -16.72
C ALA A 110 -11.82 -4.84 -17.09
N VAL A 111 -11.88 -5.25 -18.35
CA VAL A 111 -12.96 -6.10 -18.89
C VAL A 111 -12.60 -7.58 -18.83
N THR A 112 -11.38 -7.92 -19.25
CA THR A 112 -10.93 -9.33 -19.38
C THR A 112 -10.26 -9.87 -18.12
N GLY A 113 -9.79 -8.98 -17.24
CA GLY A 113 -9.14 -9.32 -15.99
C GLY A 113 -10.13 -9.49 -14.82
N ILE A 114 -9.66 -10.15 -13.75
CA ILE A 114 -10.38 -10.20 -12.47
C ILE A 114 -10.23 -8.89 -11.66
N ALA A 115 -9.67 -7.84 -12.28
CA ALA A 115 -9.30 -6.59 -11.60
C ALA A 115 -10.45 -5.96 -10.80
N GLY A 116 -11.69 -6.08 -11.27
CA GLY A 116 -12.90 -5.63 -10.54
C GLY A 116 -13.27 -6.50 -9.34
N ARG A 117 -12.64 -7.64 -9.12
CA ARG A 117 -12.93 -8.59 -8.04
C ARG A 117 -11.76 -8.80 -7.09
N VAL A 118 -10.54 -8.46 -7.51
CA VAL A 118 -9.32 -8.57 -6.69
C VAL A 118 -9.30 -7.46 -5.64
N ARG A 119 -8.88 -7.83 -4.46
CA ARG A 119 -8.75 -6.91 -3.30
C ARG A 119 -7.33 -6.94 -2.77
N PRO A 120 -6.88 -5.89 -2.08
CA PRO A 120 -5.65 -5.94 -1.30
C PRO A 120 -5.65 -7.14 -0.34
N GLY A 121 -4.54 -7.89 -0.32
CA GLY A 121 -4.38 -9.12 0.44
C GLY A 121 -4.75 -10.41 -0.30
N ASP A 122 -5.45 -10.34 -1.43
CA ASP A 122 -5.74 -11.52 -2.25
C ASP A 122 -4.46 -12.08 -2.87
N ARG A 123 -4.53 -13.36 -3.25
CA ARG A 123 -3.47 -14.03 -3.98
C ARG A 123 -3.89 -14.34 -5.39
N VAL A 124 -2.95 -14.11 -6.33
CA VAL A 124 -3.17 -14.26 -7.76
C VAL A 124 -1.97 -14.94 -8.41
N ASP A 125 -2.21 -15.58 -9.54
CA ASP A 125 -1.17 -15.93 -10.51
C ASP A 125 -1.10 -14.86 -11.58
N VAL A 126 0.10 -14.60 -12.08
CA VAL A 126 0.34 -13.67 -13.19
C VAL A 126 0.60 -14.48 -14.45
N TYR A 127 -0.29 -14.34 -15.42
CA TYR A 127 -0.19 -14.96 -16.74
C TYR A 127 0.16 -13.89 -17.77
N ALA A 128 0.95 -14.28 -18.78
CA ALA A 128 1.20 -13.45 -19.95
C ALA A 128 0.91 -14.20 -21.23
N VAL A 129 0.34 -13.48 -22.17
CA VAL A 129 0.14 -13.93 -23.55
C VAL A 129 1.19 -13.24 -24.42
N PHE A 130 2.05 -14.03 -25.05
CA PHE A 130 3.02 -13.53 -26.01
C PHE A 130 2.51 -13.82 -27.41
N ALA A 131 2.34 -12.78 -28.18
CA ALA A 131 1.98 -12.82 -29.59
C ALA A 131 2.88 -11.86 -30.34
N ASP A 132 3.39 -12.29 -31.48
CA ASP A 132 4.25 -11.48 -32.35
C ASP A 132 5.50 -10.87 -31.67
N THR A 133 5.97 -11.50 -30.59
CA THR A 133 7.16 -11.09 -29.87
C THR A 133 8.40 -11.66 -30.56
N PRO A 134 9.36 -10.83 -31.03
CA PRO A 134 10.55 -11.32 -31.71
C PRO A 134 11.33 -12.35 -30.89
N GLY A 135 11.60 -13.52 -31.49
CA GLY A 135 12.34 -14.61 -30.86
C GLY A 135 11.55 -15.46 -29.87
N LEU A 136 10.25 -15.23 -29.72
CA LEU A 136 9.37 -16.03 -28.88
C LEU A 136 8.17 -16.54 -29.68
N ALA A 137 7.84 -17.83 -29.54
CA ALA A 137 6.62 -18.40 -30.14
C ALA A 137 5.36 -17.82 -29.48
N ASN A 138 4.26 -17.78 -30.25
CA ASN A 138 2.95 -17.37 -29.72
C ASN A 138 2.50 -18.38 -28.67
N GLN A 139 2.37 -17.94 -27.42
CA GLN A 139 2.05 -18.80 -26.29
C GLN A 139 1.50 -18.02 -25.09
N SER A 140 0.76 -18.71 -24.26
CA SER A 140 0.42 -18.23 -22.91
C SER A 140 1.35 -18.87 -21.89
N ARG A 141 1.85 -18.09 -20.94
CA ARG A 141 2.74 -18.59 -19.88
C ARG A 141 2.33 -18.09 -18.51
N ILE A 142 2.52 -18.94 -17.50
CA ILE A 142 2.49 -18.50 -16.12
C ILE A 142 3.84 -17.87 -15.81
N LEU A 143 3.84 -16.59 -15.47
CA LEU A 143 5.05 -15.87 -15.10
C LEU A 143 5.41 -16.07 -13.63
N VAL A 144 4.42 -15.86 -12.78
CA VAL A 144 4.59 -15.93 -11.33
C VAL A 144 3.33 -16.54 -10.72
N ARG A 145 3.53 -17.35 -9.68
CA ARG A 145 2.46 -18.03 -8.95
C ARG A 145 2.30 -17.45 -7.55
N ASN A 146 1.06 -17.46 -7.08
CA ASN A 146 0.71 -17.18 -5.69
C ASN A 146 1.22 -15.83 -5.18
N VAL A 147 1.11 -14.79 -6.00
CA VAL A 147 1.55 -13.42 -5.70
C VAL A 147 0.52 -12.72 -4.84
N ARG A 148 0.98 -11.98 -3.85
CA ARG A 148 0.12 -11.14 -3.01
C ARG A 148 -0.15 -9.79 -3.68
N VAL A 149 -1.43 -9.40 -3.69
CA VAL A 149 -1.89 -8.08 -4.13
C VAL A 149 -1.72 -7.11 -2.97
N VAL A 150 -0.97 -6.04 -3.20
CA VAL A 150 -0.73 -4.97 -2.22
C VAL A 150 -1.84 -3.92 -2.30
N SER A 151 -2.14 -3.45 -3.51
CA SER A 151 -3.18 -2.46 -3.72
C SER A 151 -3.83 -2.61 -5.09
N VAL A 152 -5.05 -2.09 -5.20
CA VAL A 152 -5.82 -2.03 -6.45
C VAL A 152 -6.29 -0.60 -6.62
N GLY A 153 -5.93 0.03 -7.73
CA GLY A 153 -6.35 1.40 -8.06
C GLY A 153 -7.74 1.46 -8.70
N GLY A 154 -8.22 2.67 -8.89
CA GLY A 154 -9.45 2.91 -9.67
C GLY A 154 -9.20 2.70 -11.17
N THR A 155 -10.28 2.41 -11.91
CA THR A 155 -10.22 2.32 -13.38
C THR A 155 -9.71 3.62 -13.99
N GLN A 156 -8.75 3.51 -14.90
CA GLN A 156 -8.12 4.62 -15.61
C GLN A 156 -8.13 4.36 -17.09
N GLN A 157 -8.25 5.42 -17.88
CA GLN A 157 -8.10 5.34 -19.33
C GLN A 157 -6.65 5.58 -19.73
N VAL A 158 -6.07 4.61 -20.38
CA VAL A 158 -4.70 4.66 -20.90
C VAL A 158 -4.73 4.50 -22.41
N GLN A 159 -3.96 5.30 -23.11
CA GLN A 159 -3.81 5.15 -24.55
C GLN A 159 -2.86 4.01 -24.85
N GLU A 160 -3.32 3.02 -25.57
CA GLU A 160 -2.51 1.89 -26.01
C GLU A 160 -1.42 2.37 -26.98
N ARG A 161 -0.19 1.97 -26.74
CA ARG A 161 0.97 2.46 -27.50
C ARG A 161 0.99 2.02 -28.96
N GLN A 162 0.39 0.87 -29.28
CA GLN A 162 0.43 0.30 -30.62
C GLN A 162 -0.71 0.78 -31.48
N THR A 163 -1.92 0.84 -30.95
CA THR A 163 -3.14 1.17 -31.70
C THR A 163 -3.56 2.65 -31.53
N GLY A 164 -3.12 3.30 -30.45
CA GLY A 164 -3.55 4.64 -30.05
C GLY A 164 -4.97 4.68 -29.49
N GLU A 165 -5.63 3.56 -29.31
CA GLU A 165 -6.97 3.45 -28.73
C GLU A 165 -6.94 3.67 -27.22
N LEU A 166 -8.05 4.19 -26.68
CA LEU A 166 -8.23 4.32 -25.25
C LEU A 166 -8.71 2.99 -24.66
N GLN A 167 -7.98 2.46 -23.71
CA GLN A 167 -8.29 1.23 -23.00
C GLN A 167 -8.54 1.52 -21.52
N ASP A 168 -9.59 0.93 -20.97
CA ASP A 168 -9.86 0.99 -19.54
C ASP A 168 -8.99 -0.03 -18.81
N VAL A 169 -8.10 0.44 -17.96
CA VAL A 169 -7.20 -0.40 -17.18
C VAL A 169 -7.36 -0.15 -15.69
N VAL A 170 -7.03 -1.15 -14.90
CA VAL A 170 -6.97 -1.07 -13.45
C VAL A 170 -5.51 -1.29 -13.05
N PRO A 171 -4.86 -0.31 -12.41
CA PRO A 171 -3.52 -0.50 -11.86
C PRO A 171 -3.60 -1.39 -10.63
N VAL A 172 -2.81 -2.48 -10.64
CA VAL A 172 -2.69 -3.43 -9.54
C VAL A 172 -1.24 -3.49 -9.10
N THR A 173 -0.99 -3.29 -7.80
CA THR A 173 0.35 -3.41 -7.22
C THR A 173 0.53 -4.78 -6.61
N LEU A 174 1.60 -5.44 -6.99
CA LEU A 174 1.94 -6.80 -6.60
C LEU A 174 3.21 -6.81 -5.74
N ALA A 175 3.26 -7.69 -4.73
CA ALA A 175 4.46 -7.96 -3.93
C ALA A 175 5.23 -9.13 -4.56
N LEU A 176 6.38 -8.84 -5.16
CA LEU A 176 7.16 -9.78 -5.96
C LEU A 176 8.59 -9.91 -5.42
N VAL A 177 9.16 -11.10 -5.46
CA VAL A 177 10.61 -11.24 -5.27
C VAL A 177 11.36 -10.66 -6.50
N PRO A 178 12.63 -10.25 -6.37
CA PRO A 178 13.34 -9.54 -7.45
C PRO A 178 13.34 -10.25 -8.81
N GLY A 179 13.48 -11.59 -8.83
CA GLY A 179 13.45 -12.36 -10.08
C GLY A 179 12.09 -12.31 -10.77
N ASP A 180 11.02 -12.46 -10.00
CA ASP A 180 9.65 -12.38 -10.49
C ASP A 180 9.30 -10.96 -10.94
N ALA A 181 9.79 -9.95 -10.22
CA ALA A 181 9.63 -8.55 -10.58
C ALA A 181 10.21 -8.24 -11.97
N LEU A 182 11.39 -8.81 -12.31
CA LEU A 182 11.98 -8.69 -13.65
C LEU A 182 11.11 -9.37 -14.72
N SER A 183 10.61 -10.57 -14.43
CA SER A 183 9.75 -11.32 -15.37
C SER A 183 8.45 -10.58 -15.66
N VAL A 184 7.80 -10.05 -14.63
CA VAL A 184 6.56 -9.27 -14.78
C VAL A 184 6.81 -7.94 -15.48
N THR A 185 7.91 -7.25 -15.17
CA THR A 185 8.29 -6.01 -15.84
C THR A 185 8.55 -6.25 -17.34
N TYR A 186 9.24 -7.33 -17.68
CA TYR A 186 9.45 -7.70 -19.09
C TYR A 186 8.11 -7.94 -19.79
N ALA A 187 7.25 -8.75 -19.19
CA ALA A 187 5.95 -9.08 -19.78
C ALA A 187 5.04 -7.85 -19.91
N SER A 188 5.02 -6.94 -18.95
CA SER A 188 4.22 -5.72 -19.03
C SER A 188 4.63 -4.79 -20.19
N THR A 189 5.83 -5.02 -20.75
CA THR A 189 6.35 -4.24 -21.89
C THR A 189 6.21 -4.96 -23.22
N PHE A 190 6.42 -6.29 -23.24
CA PHE A 190 6.55 -7.06 -24.48
C PHE A 190 5.46 -8.11 -24.70
N ALA A 191 4.68 -8.45 -23.69
CA ALA A 191 3.54 -9.33 -23.89
C ALA A 191 2.38 -8.56 -24.54
N ALA A 192 1.61 -9.26 -25.35
CA ALA A 192 0.37 -8.74 -25.91
C ALA A 192 -0.66 -8.46 -24.81
N GLU A 193 -0.64 -9.29 -23.76
CA GLU A 193 -1.56 -9.11 -22.62
C GLU A 193 -0.96 -9.73 -21.35
N VAL A 194 -1.20 -9.08 -20.21
CA VAL A 194 -0.92 -9.62 -18.87
C VAL A 194 -2.24 -9.75 -18.12
N ARG A 195 -2.49 -10.95 -17.59
CA ARG A 195 -3.72 -11.28 -16.85
C ARG A 195 -3.41 -11.71 -15.42
N LEU A 196 -4.28 -11.34 -14.53
CA LEU A 196 -4.29 -11.86 -13.16
C LEU A 196 -5.34 -12.96 -13.04
N ILE A 197 -4.94 -14.08 -12.48
CA ILE A 197 -5.82 -15.21 -12.22
C ILE A 197 -5.99 -15.35 -10.71
N GLY A 198 -7.22 -15.15 -10.23
CA GLY A 198 -7.55 -15.25 -8.80
C GLY A 198 -7.41 -16.68 -8.29
N LEU A 199 -6.86 -16.81 -7.11
CA LEU A 199 -6.67 -18.10 -6.45
C LEU A 199 -7.68 -18.27 -5.30
N PRO A 200 -8.15 -19.51 -5.06
CA PRO A 200 -8.88 -19.85 -3.85
C PRO A 200 -8.01 -19.62 -2.61
N ALA A 201 -8.65 -19.30 -1.49
CA ALA A 201 -7.96 -19.18 -0.22
C ALA A 201 -7.24 -20.49 0.15
N GLY A 202 -5.99 -20.39 0.59
CA GLY A 202 -5.16 -21.54 0.98
C GLY A 202 -4.42 -22.22 -0.17
N THR A 203 -4.50 -21.71 -1.40
CA THR A 203 -3.69 -22.21 -2.51
C THR A 203 -2.20 -22.04 -2.24
N THR A 204 -1.42 -23.10 -2.42
CA THR A 204 0.04 -23.10 -2.26
C THR A 204 0.75 -22.68 -3.55
N GLN A 205 2.04 -22.32 -3.44
CA GLN A 205 2.87 -21.96 -4.58
C GLN A 205 3.27 -23.20 -5.41
N ASP A 206 3.55 -24.30 -4.72
CA ASP A 206 3.87 -25.58 -5.36
C ASP A 206 2.58 -26.32 -5.76
N ARG A 207 2.37 -26.43 -7.06
CA ARG A 207 1.27 -27.15 -7.68
C ARG A 207 1.86 -28.10 -8.71
N GLU A 208 2.24 -29.30 -8.25
CA GLU A 208 2.78 -30.35 -9.11
C GLU A 208 1.79 -30.74 -10.22
N GLY A 209 2.29 -30.88 -11.45
CA GLY A 209 1.49 -31.29 -12.58
C GLY A 209 0.71 -30.19 -13.32
N GLU A 210 0.74 -28.94 -12.85
CA GLU A 210 0.16 -27.83 -13.61
C GLU A 210 1.03 -27.46 -14.81
N ILE A 211 0.39 -27.29 -15.96
CA ILE A 211 1.02 -26.81 -17.19
C ILE A 211 1.46 -25.35 -17.00
N ASN A 212 2.72 -25.04 -17.33
CA ASN A 212 3.28 -23.69 -17.18
C ASN A 212 3.16 -22.83 -18.44
N GLN A 213 2.93 -23.46 -19.57
CA GLN A 213 2.78 -22.79 -20.87
C GLN A 213 1.77 -23.53 -21.72
N PHE A 214 1.16 -22.82 -22.65
CA PHE A 214 0.19 -23.33 -23.56
C PHE A 214 0.33 -22.63 -24.90
N ASP A 215 0.36 -23.40 -26.01
CA ASP A 215 0.53 -22.88 -27.35
C ASP A 215 -0.52 -23.48 -28.33
N ALA A 216 -0.44 -23.11 -29.60
CA ALA A 216 -1.39 -23.54 -30.62
C ALA A 216 -1.34 -25.05 -30.92
N GLU A 217 -0.18 -25.73 -30.76
CA GLU A 217 -0.06 -27.15 -30.97
C GLU A 217 -0.88 -27.95 -29.95
N GLN A 218 -0.89 -27.47 -28.69
CA GLN A 218 -1.68 -28.07 -27.61
C GLN A 218 -3.19 -27.88 -27.79
N LEU A 219 -3.61 -26.86 -28.58
CA LEU A 219 -5.01 -26.69 -28.99
C LEU A 219 -5.39 -27.59 -30.18
N GLY A 220 -4.46 -28.39 -30.74
CA GLY A 220 -4.68 -29.18 -31.92
C GLY A 220 -4.62 -28.38 -33.22
N GLY A 221 -4.06 -27.17 -33.18
CA GLY A 221 -3.74 -26.37 -34.37
C GLY A 221 -2.45 -26.85 -35.00
N GLU A 222 -2.34 -26.80 -36.34
CA GLU A 222 -1.05 -26.93 -37.01
C GLU A 222 -0.19 -25.72 -36.62
N ALA A 223 1.04 -25.96 -36.16
CA ALA A 223 2.02 -24.91 -36.01
C ALA A 223 2.16 -24.20 -37.36
N ILE A 224 2.00 -22.87 -37.39
CA ILE A 224 2.30 -22.11 -38.60
C ILE A 224 3.81 -22.30 -38.82
N ARG A 225 4.18 -23.21 -39.67
CA ARG A 225 5.54 -23.30 -40.19
C ARG A 225 5.75 -22.00 -40.97
N GLU A 226 6.61 -21.13 -40.46
CA GLU A 226 7.22 -20.12 -41.31
C GLU A 226 7.93 -20.87 -42.44
N GLU A 227 7.24 -20.96 -43.58
CA GLU A 227 7.78 -21.51 -44.78
C GLU A 227 8.93 -20.60 -45.22
N GLY A 228 10.13 -21.11 -45.00
CA GLY A 228 11.37 -20.39 -45.14
C GLY A 228 11.43 -19.58 -46.38
N MET A 229 11.86 -18.35 -46.19
CA MET A 229 12.38 -17.45 -47.20
C MET A 229 13.46 -18.17 -47.99
N ARG A 230 13.09 -18.80 -49.13
CA ARG A 230 14.06 -19.25 -50.13
C ARG A 230 14.68 -17.99 -50.74
N VAL A 231 15.87 -17.69 -50.30
CA VAL A 231 16.74 -16.73 -51.01
C VAL A 231 17.14 -17.39 -52.33
N PRO A 232 17.00 -16.69 -53.48
CA PRO A 232 17.40 -17.19 -54.80
C PRO A 232 18.91 -17.40 -54.90
#